data_ffa51ab28d075d6b543c926299868ea6
#
_entry.id   ffa51ab28d075d6b543c926299868ea6
#
_cell.length_a   1.000
_cell.length_b   1.000
_cell.length_c   1.000
_cell.angle_alpha   90.00
_cell.angle_beta   90.00
_cell.angle_gamma   90.00
#
_symmetry.space_group_name_H-M   'P 1'
#
loop_
_entity.id
_entity.type
_entity.pdbx_description
1 polymer ?
#
loop_
_entity_poly.entity_id
_entity_poly.type
_entity_poly.pdbx_seq_one_letter_code
_entity_poly.pdbx_strand_id
1 'polypeptide(L)'
;FRVNHAVTCYGYTISIPRIGKFDVEKARTLGIPCSMWNKLQHGITVTIDDTEYTSDMVMGETRKGLKVTYCTDTRPVQSIVDNAKDSDLFICEGMYGEDGKEAKAREYKHMTFTEAAQLAKKASVKEMWLTHYSPSLVRPEEFMDGVREIFPNAYPGKDGKSTVLSFEEE
;
A
#
# COMPACT_ATOMS: atom_id res chain seq x y z
N PHE A 1 7.80 2.84 -9.33
CA PHE A 1 8.10 4.28 -9.33
C PHE A 1 9.58 4.51 -9.00
N ARG A 2 10.14 5.59 -9.56
CA ARG A 2 11.55 5.90 -9.33
C ARG A 2 11.76 6.53 -7.95
N VAL A 3 12.85 6.15 -7.29
CA VAL A 3 13.30 6.70 -6.01
C VAL A 3 14.68 7.36 -6.16
N ASN A 4 15.24 7.93 -5.09
CA ASN A 4 16.47 8.73 -5.13
C ASN A 4 17.64 8.03 -4.43
N HIS A 5 18.47 7.34 -5.22
CA HIS A 5 19.69 6.72 -4.74
C HIS A 5 20.89 7.04 -5.65
N ALA A 6 22.08 6.55 -5.30
CA ALA A 6 23.30 6.75 -6.08
C ALA A 6 23.24 6.08 -7.48
N VAL A 7 22.58 4.94 -7.54
CA VAL A 7 22.26 4.23 -8.78
C VAL A 7 20.76 4.30 -9.05
N THR A 8 20.31 3.90 -10.24
CA THR A 8 18.88 3.88 -10.56
C THR A 8 18.17 2.83 -9.70
N CYS A 9 17.27 3.30 -8.82
CA CYS A 9 16.48 2.46 -7.93
C CYS A 9 14.98 2.72 -8.11
N TYR A 10 14.18 1.69 -7.82
CA TYR A 10 12.73 1.74 -7.93
C TYR A 10 12.06 1.21 -6.66
N GLY A 11 10.99 1.87 -6.26
CA GLY A 11 9.99 1.31 -5.38
C GLY A 11 8.87 0.64 -6.18
N TYR A 12 8.09 -0.18 -5.51
CA TYR A 12 7.01 -0.97 -6.12
C TYR A 12 5.74 -0.84 -5.30
N THR A 13 4.62 -0.75 -5.99
CA THR A 13 3.30 -0.82 -5.37
C THR A 13 2.51 -1.96 -6.01
N ILE A 14 1.98 -2.85 -5.17
CA ILE A 14 1.11 -3.94 -5.56
C ILE A 14 -0.28 -3.59 -5.03
N SER A 15 -1.28 -3.60 -5.90
CA SER A 15 -2.67 -3.35 -5.52
C SER A 15 -3.57 -4.47 -6.01
N ILE A 16 -4.47 -4.91 -5.14
CA ILE A 16 -5.55 -5.83 -5.46
C ILE A 16 -6.84 -5.01 -5.40
N PRO A 17 -7.44 -4.67 -6.55
CA PRO A 17 -8.69 -3.91 -6.56
C PRO A 17 -9.84 -4.76 -6.01
N ARG A 18 -10.82 -4.09 -5.40
CA ARG A 18 -12.05 -4.73 -4.94
C ARG A 18 -13.24 -4.03 -5.57
N ILE A 19 -13.90 -4.72 -6.48
CA ILE A 19 -15.13 -4.23 -7.12
C ILE A 19 -16.27 -4.12 -6.10
N GLY A 20 -17.27 -3.31 -6.40
CA GLY A 20 -18.49 -3.18 -5.61
C GLY A 20 -19.25 -4.52 -5.46
N LYS A 21 -20.18 -4.58 -4.52
CA LYS A 21 -21.12 -5.71 -4.43
C LYS A 21 -22.08 -5.64 -5.60
N PHE A 22 -22.52 -6.80 -6.10
CA PHE A 22 -23.58 -6.86 -7.09
C PHE A 22 -24.88 -6.34 -6.47
N ASP A 23 -25.53 -5.38 -7.17
CA ASP A 23 -26.75 -4.74 -6.72
C ASP A 23 -27.96 -5.43 -7.37
N VAL A 24 -28.58 -6.30 -6.59
CA VAL A 24 -29.74 -7.08 -7.02
C VAL A 24 -30.90 -6.18 -7.40
N GLU A 25 -31.13 -5.09 -6.70
CA GLU A 25 -32.24 -4.18 -6.95
C GLU A 25 -32.07 -3.41 -8.27
N LYS A 26 -30.83 -2.96 -8.55
CA LYS A 26 -30.52 -2.38 -9.86
C LYS A 26 -30.74 -3.39 -10.99
N ALA A 27 -30.29 -4.63 -10.83
CA ALA A 27 -30.46 -5.67 -11.84
C ALA A 27 -31.94 -5.99 -12.08
N ARG A 28 -32.74 -6.02 -11.03
CA ARG A 28 -34.21 -6.20 -11.14
C ARG A 28 -34.89 -5.02 -11.83
N THR A 29 -34.53 -3.80 -11.46
CA THR A 29 -35.08 -2.57 -12.05
C THR A 29 -34.79 -2.47 -13.54
N LEU A 30 -33.61 -2.94 -13.95
CA LEU A 30 -33.21 -3.02 -15.36
C LEU A 30 -33.83 -4.23 -16.12
N GLY A 31 -34.60 -5.05 -15.44
CA GLY A 31 -35.24 -6.24 -16.06
C GLY A 31 -34.25 -7.35 -16.43
N ILE A 32 -33.07 -7.38 -15.86
CA ILE A 32 -32.01 -8.35 -16.20
C ILE A 32 -32.34 -9.71 -15.56
N PRO A 33 -32.48 -10.80 -16.37
CA PRO A 33 -32.77 -12.13 -15.85
C PRO A 33 -31.65 -12.63 -14.90
N CYS A 34 -32.03 -13.31 -13.81
CA CYS A 34 -31.09 -13.86 -12.83
C CYS A 34 -30.00 -14.76 -13.45
N SER A 35 -30.31 -15.44 -14.55
CA SER A 35 -29.36 -16.27 -15.28
C SER A 35 -28.15 -15.50 -15.86
N MET A 36 -28.28 -14.17 -16.00
CA MET A 36 -27.22 -13.29 -16.52
C MET A 36 -26.43 -12.60 -15.42
N TRP A 37 -26.88 -12.61 -14.16
CA TRP A 37 -26.24 -11.88 -13.06
C TRP A 37 -24.82 -12.32 -12.79
N ASN A 38 -24.55 -13.64 -12.83
CA ASN A 38 -23.21 -14.16 -12.62
C ASN A 38 -22.21 -13.65 -13.67
N LYS A 39 -22.63 -13.54 -14.93
CA LYS A 39 -21.81 -12.99 -16.00
C LYS A 39 -21.43 -11.53 -15.73
N LEU A 40 -22.45 -10.72 -15.42
CA LEU A 40 -22.25 -9.29 -15.08
C LEU A 40 -21.37 -9.11 -13.84
N GLN A 41 -21.56 -9.95 -12.82
CA GLN A 41 -20.75 -9.93 -11.61
C GLN A 41 -19.26 -10.21 -11.89
N HIS A 42 -18.96 -10.97 -12.95
CA HIS A 42 -17.59 -11.27 -13.39
C HIS A 42 -17.09 -10.33 -14.50
N GLY A 43 -17.74 -9.21 -14.73
CA GLY A 43 -17.31 -8.21 -15.70
C GLY A 43 -17.65 -8.54 -17.15
N ILE A 44 -18.49 -9.55 -17.38
CA ILE A 44 -18.88 -9.97 -18.74
C ILE A 44 -20.13 -9.18 -19.14
N THR A 45 -20.04 -8.42 -20.22
CA THR A 45 -21.17 -7.74 -20.85
C THR A 45 -22.16 -8.77 -21.40
N VAL A 46 -23.45 -8.51 -21.25
CA VAL A 46 -24.54 -9.36 -21.77
C VAL A 46 -25.48 -8.55 -22.62
N THR A 47 -25.99 -9.17 -23.68
CA THR A 47 -27.03 -8.56 -24.56
C THR A 47 -28.37 -9.29 -24.36
N ILE A 48 -29.41 -8.54 -24.11
CA ILE A 48 -30.78 -9.02 -23.91
C ILE A 48 -31.70 -8.14 -24.78
N ASP A 49 -32.44 -8.74 -25.67
CA ASP A 49 -33.37 -8.03 -26.58
C ASP A 49 -32.73 -6.80 -27.26
N ASP A 50 -31.55 -7.00 -27.86
CA ASP A 50 -30.72 -5.97 -28.52
C ASP A 50 -30.22 -4.84 -27.61
N THR A 51 -30.41 -4.95 -26.28
CA THR A 51 -29.90 -4.03 -25.29
C THR A 51 -28.65 -4.62 -24.61
N GLU A 52 -27.58 -3.84 -24.58
CA GLU A 52 -26.32 -4.23 -23.94
C GLU A 52 -26.29 -3.77 -22.48
N TYR A 53 -25.96 -4.71 -21.59
CA TYR A 53 -25.81 -4.45 -20.16
C TYR A 53 -24.38 -4.74 -19.73
N THR A 54 -23.78 -3.78 -19.06
CA THR A 54 -22.41 -3.86 -18.56
C THR A 54 -22.38 -4.03 -17.04
N SER A 55 -21.26 -4.49 -16.53
CA SER A 55 -21.08 -4.78 -15.10
C SER A 55 -21.32 -3.55 -14.21
N ASP A 56 -20.83 -2.37 -14.64
CA ASP A 56 -20.96 -1.12 -13.90
C ASP A 56 -22.42 -0.68 -13.68
N MET A 57 -23.35 -1.10 -14.54
CA MET A 57 -24.78 -0.79 -14.40
C MET A 57 -25.42 -1.47 -13.19
N VAL A 58 -24.85 -2.59 -12.73
CA VAL A 58 -25.41 -3.45 -11.67
C VAL A 58 -24.44 -3.68 -10.50
N MET A 59 -23.32 -3.00 -10.49
CA MET A 59 -22.41 -3.04 -9.35
C MET A 59 -22.66 -1.83 -8.45
N GLY A 60 -22.43 -2.02 -7.15
CA GLY A 60 -22.37 -0.94 -6.17
C GLY A 60 -21.05 -0.17 -6.25
N GLU A 61 -20.85 0.75 -5.32
CA GLU A 61 -19.61 1.53 -5.24
C GLU A 61 -18.37 0.65 -5.10
N THR A 62 -17.27 1.12 -5.69
CA THR A 62 -15.97 0.46 -5.55
C THR A 62 -15.56 0.43 -4.08
N ARG A 63 -15.19 -0.75 -3.60
CA ARG A 63 -14.75 -0.96 -2.22
C ARG A 63 -13.23 -0.81 -2.10
N LYS A 64 -12.75 -0.55 -0.88
CA LYS A 64 -11.31 -0.50 -0.62
C LYS A 64 -10.68 -1.86 -0.93
N GLY A 65 -9.71 -1.85 -1.84
CA GLY A 65 -8.86 -3.00 -2.15
C GLY A 65 -7.73 -3.15 -1.14
N LEU A 66 -6.74 -3.99 -1.46
CA LEU A 66 -5.50 -4.13 -0.70
C LEU A 66 -4.36 -3.48 -1.44
N LYS A 67 -3.45 -2.85 -0.70
CA LYS A 67 -2.30 -2.15 -1.27
C LYS A 67 -1.05 -2.35 -0.41
N VAL A 68 0.03 -2.79 -1.04
CA VAL A 68 1.35 -2.90 -0.42
C VAL A 68 2.33 -2.06 -1.21
N THR A 69 3.10 -1.22 -0.52
CA THR A 69 4.19 -0.46 -1.14
C THR A 69 5.53 -0.84 -0.51
N TYR A 70 6.51 -1.08 -1.35
CA TYR A 70 7.88 -1.43 -0.96
C TYR A 70 8.87 -0.46 -1.58
N CYS A 71 9.79 0.09 -0.79
CA CYS A 71 10.93 0.84 -1.28
C CYS A 71 12.14 0.69 -0.36
N THR A 72 13.31 0.62 -0.98
CA THR A 72 14.60 0.56 -0.30
C THR A 72 15.61 1.38 -1.10
N ASP A 73 16.79 1.61 -0.55
CA ASP A 73 17.89 2.36 -1.19
C ASP A 73 17.43 3.72 -1.71
N THR A 74 17.00 4.60 -0.80
CA THR A 74 16.47 5.91 -1.22
C THR A 74 16.55 6.99 -0.15
N ARG A 75 16.71 8.23 -0.58
CA ARG A 75 16.32 9.41 0.20
C ARG A 75 14.81 9.59 0.19
N PRO A 76 14.22 10.27 1.20
CA PRO A 76 12.83 10.69 1.15
C PRO A 76 12.55 11.52 -0.11
N VAL A 77 11.58 11.09 -0.90
CA VAL A 77 11.10 11.81 -2.10
C VAL A 77 9.59 11.76 -2.19
N GLN A 78 8.98 12.74 -2.85
CA GLN A 78 7.53 12.85 -2.96
C GLN A 78 6.89 11.63 -3.63
N SER A 79 7.56 11.03 -4.61
CA SER A 79 7.06 9.83 -5.29
C SER A 79 6.80 8.64 -4.35
N ILE A 80 7.51 8.54 -3.22
CA ILE A 80 7.24 7.53 -2.19
C ILE A 80 5.87 7.81 -1.55
N VAL A 81 5.63 9.05 -1.13
CA VAL A 81 4.35 9.46 -0.51
C VAL A 81 3.18 9.20 -1.46
N ASP A 82 3.30 9.61 -2.72
CA ASP A 82 2.24 9.49 -3.73
C ASP A 82 1.89 8.01 -4.00
N ASN A 83 2.91 7.16 -4.09
CA ASN A 83 2.72 5.73 -4.36
C ASN A 83 2.33 4.93 -3.11
N ALA A 84 2.82 5.30 -1.92
CA ALA A 84 2.46 4.66 -0.67
C ALA A 84 1.11 5.12 -0.10
N LYS A 85 0.51 6.16 -0.66
CA LYS A 85 -0.75 6.72 -0.16
C LYS A 85 -1.80 5.63 0.09
N ASP A 86 -2.33 5.61 1.33
CA ASP A 86 -3.37 4.69 1.81
C ASP A 86 -3.00 3.19 1.69
N SER A 87 -1.71 2.85 1.65
CA SER A 87 -1.25 1.45 1.66
C SER A 87 -1.62 0.76 2.98
N ASP A 88 -2.05 -0.50 2.88
CA ASP A 88 -2.30 -1.34 4.06
C ASP A 88 -0.98 -1.73 4.72
N LEU A 89 0.07 -1.94 3.92
CA LEU A 89 1.42 -2.17 4.41
C LEU A 89 2.43 -1.37 3.57
N PHE A 90 3.28 -0.63 4.27
CA PHE A 90 4.42 0.08 3.70
C PHE A 90 5.72 -0.53 4.23
N ILE A 91 6.48 -1.18 3.38
CA ILE A 91 7.80 -1.73 3.69
C ILE A 91 8.83 -0.73 3.16
N CYS A 92 9.57 -0.10 4.08
CA CYS A 92 10.47 0.99 3.76
C CYS A 92 11.84 0.76 4.37
N GLU A 93 12.88 1.24 3.70
CA GLU A 93 14.17 1.31 4.35
C GLU A 93 14.14 2.20 5.59
N GLY A 94 15.01 1.88 6.53
CA GLY A 94 15.45 2.73 7.61
C GLY A 94 16.87 2.32 7.94
N MET A 95 17.85 2.90 7.24
CA MET A 95 19.25 2.50 7.38
C MET A 95 19.79 2.85 8.77
N TYR A 96 19.36 3.99 9.34
CA TYR A 96 19.92 4.53 10.58
C TYR A 96 18.82 4.81 11.61
N GLY A 97 18.92 4.15 12.77
CA GLY A 97 18.04 4.36 13.91
C GLY A 97 18.56 5.40 14.90
N GLU A 98 19.90 5.55 14.97
CA GLU A 98 20.56 6.42 15.95
C GLU A 98 20.41 7.91 15.59
N ASP A 99 20.31 8.74 16.61
CA ASP A 99 20.29 10.20 16.46
C ASP A 99 21.60 10.73 15.85
N GLY A 100 21.50 11.84 15.13
CA GLY A 100 22.65 12.50 14.51
C GLY A 100 23.18 11.81 13.25
N LYS A 101 22.47 10.83 12.71
CA LYS A 101 22.87 10.13 11.47
C LYS A 101 22.30 10.76 10.17
N GLU A 102 21.60 11.89 10.27
CA GLU A 102 20.94 12.54 9.11
C GLU A 102 21.94 12.97 8.04
N ALA A 103 23.13 13.46 8.46
CA ALA A 103 24.18 13.84 7.52
C ALA A 103 24.70 12.62 6.74
N LYS A 104 24.94 11.50 7.46
CA LYS A 104 25.37 10.23 6.87
C LYS A 104 24.28 9.64 5.95
N ALA A 105 23.03 9.68 6.37
CA ALA A 105 21.91 9.26 5.54
C ALA A 105 21.83 10.04 4.22
N ARG A 106 22.06 11.35 4.26
CA ARG A 106 22.13 12.19 3.04
C ARG A 106 23.32 11.84 2.16
N GLU A 107 24.50 11.67 2.75
CA GLU A 107 25.74 11.33 2.03
C GLU A 107 25.60 10.02 1.24
N TYR A 108 25.10 8.97 1.90
CA TYR A 108 24.96 7.63 1.30
C TYR A 108 23.61 7.41 0.58
N LYS A 109 22.75 8.44 0.56
CA LYS A 109 21.42 8.42 -0.08
C LYS A 109 20.47 7.36 0.49
N HIS A 110 20.49 7.20 1.81
CA HIS A 110 19.55 6.42 2.60
C HIS A 110 18.72 7.33 3.51
N MET A 111 17.86 6.77 4.32
CA MET A 111 17.07 7.53 5.28
C MET A 111 17.22 7.03 6.72
N THR A 112 16.88 7.91 7.67
CA THR A 112 16.76 7.56 9.07
C THR A 112 15.37 6.94 9.34
N PHE A 113 15.22 6.28 10.48
CA PHE A 113 13.93 5.77 10.98
C PHE A 113 12.89 6.89 11.08
N THR A 114 13.31 8.05 11.58
CA THR A 114 12.46 9.25 11.71
C THR A 114 11.95 9.72 10.36
N GLU A 115 12.81 9.78 9.33
CA GLU A 115 12.42 10.17 7.98
C GLU A 115 11.44 9.18 7.37
N ALA A 116 11.64 7.87 7.56
CA ALA A 116 10.71 6.83 7.12
C ALA A 116 9.33 6.95 7.80
N ALA A 117 9.31 7.19 9.12
CA ALA A 117 8.07 7.40 9.87
C ALA A 117 7.29 8.64 9.39
N GLN A 118 8.00 9.72 9.04
CA GLN A 118 7.38 10.92 8.46
C GLN A 118 6.76 10.64 7.09
N LEU A 119 7.39 9.82 6.25
CA LEU A 119 6.83 9.39 4.96
C LEU A 119 5.57 8.55 5.18
N ALA A 120 5.60 7.57 6.08
CA ALA A 120 4.46 6.73 6.43
C ALA A 120 3.25 7.56 6.91
N LYS A 121 3.51 8.54 7.80
CA LYS A 121 2.49 9.47 8.28
C LYS A 121 1.89 10.33 7.16
N LYS A 122 2.74 10.91 6.30
CA LYS A 122 2.30 11.73 5.14
C LYS A 122 1.49 10.93 4.14
N ALA A 123 1.86 9.67 3.92
CA ALA A 123 1.17 8.77 3.01
C ALA A 123 -0.08 8.12 3.62
N SER A 124 -0.38 8.35 4.90
CA SER A 124 -1.53 7.76 5.61
C SER A 124 -1.58 6.24 5.49
N VAL A 125 -0.44 5.57 5.54
CA VAL A 125 -0.39 4.10 5.50
C VAL A 125 -0.96 3.51 6.78
N LYS A 126 -1.47 2.28 6.75
CA LYS A 126 -2.01 1.62 7.96
C LYS A 126 -0.90 1.07 8.85
N GLU A 127 0.10 0.45 8.25
CA GLU A 127 1.22 -0.20 8.94
C GLU A 127 2.51 0.04 8.17
N MET A 128 3.63 0.22 8.89
CA MET A 128 4.97 0.35 8.31
C MET A 128 5.92 -0.69 8.91
N TRP A 129 6.68 -1.35 8.04
CA TRP A 129 7.84 -2.16 8.42
C TRP A 129 9.13 -1.48 7.96
N LEU A 130 10.03 -1.25 8.91
CA LEU A 130 11.37 -0.78 8.62
C LEU A 130 12.27 -1.96 8.25
N THR A 131 13.08 -1.77 7.23
CA THR A 131 14.02 -2.78 6.72
C THR A 131 15.32 -2.11 6.29
N HIS A 132 16.26 -2.89 5.71
CA HIS A 132 17.49 -2.37 5.13
C HIS A 132 18.36 -1.60 6.14
N TYR A 133 18.57 -2.19 7.32
CA TYR A 133 19.36 -1.58 8.39
C TYR A 133 20.84 -1.53 8.06
N SER A 134 21.54 -0.53 8.58
CA SER A 134 23.00 -0.50 8.58
C SER A 134 23.54 -1.78 9.24
N PRO A 135 24.59 -2.40 8.69
CA PRO A 135 25.23 -3.55 9.34
C PRO A 135 25.71 -3.28 10.78
N SER A 136 25.91 -2.01 11.14
CA SER A 136 26.24 -1.60 12.51
C SER A 136 25.03 -1.55 13.44
N LEU A 137 23.80 -1.56 12.91
CA LEU A 137 22.56 -1.48 13.69
C LEU A 137 22.06 -2.90 14.04
N VAL A 138 22.54 -3.43 15.15
CA VAL A 138 22.25 -4.82 15.58
C VAL A 138 20.85 -4.98 16.15
N ARG A 139 20.32 -3.95 16.80
CA ARG A 139 19.03 -3.98 17.51
C ARG A 139 18.15 -2.81 17.09
N PRO A 140 17.45 -2.92 15.95
CA PRO A 140 16.56 -1.86 15.49
C PRO A 140 15.43 -1.57 16.49
N GLU A 141 15.04 -2.55 17.31
CA GLU A 141 13.99 -2.41 18.32
C GLU A 141 14.27 -1.29 19.33
N GLU A 142 15.53 -1.04 19.66
CA GLU A 142 15.96 -0.03 20.65
C GLU A 142 15.63 1.41 20.20
N PHE A 143 15.40 1.62 18.92
CA PHE A 143 15.13 2.94 18.32
C PHE A 143 13.66 3.14 17.92
N MET A 144 12.79 2.18 18.20
CA MET A 144 11.41 2.23 17.73
C MET A 144 10.50 3.18 18.52
N ASP A 145 10.86 3.54 19.74
CA ASP A 145 9.99 4.39 20.56
C ASP A 145 9.82 5.78 19.94
N GLY A 146 10.92 6.44 19.55
CA GLY A 146 10.87 7.71 18.83
C GLY A 146 10.16 7.63 17.47
N VAL A 147 10.27 6.49 16.78
CA VAL A 147 9.53 6.22 15.53
C VAL A 147 8.04 6.19 15.77
N ARG A 148 7.60 5.48 16.83
CA ARG A 148 6.18 5.32 17.18
C ARG A 148 5.51 6.61 17.69
N GLU A 149 6.28 7.54 18.23
CA GLU A 149 5.78 8.89 18.53
C GLU A 149 5.31 9.63 17.26
N ILE A 150 5.95 9.36 16.11
CA ILE A 150 5.61 9.97 14.82
C ILE A 150 4.55 9.15 14.10
N PHE A 151 4.74 7.83 14.06
CA PHE A 151 3.87 6.86 13.40
C PHE A 151 3.70 5.61 14.28
N PRO A 152 2.60 5.49 15.05
CA PRO A 152 2.42 4.45 16.06
C PRO A 152 2.48 3.01 15.52
N ASN A 153 1.99 2.77 14.30
CA ASN A 153 1.94 1.45 13.68
C ASN A 153 3.23 1.10 12.92
N ALA A 154 4.39 1.49 13.48
CA ALA A 154 5.69 1.16 12.95
C ALA A 154 6.30 -0.05 13.67
N TYR A 155 6.83 -0.97 12.90
CA TYR A 155 7.45 -2.20 13.39
C TYR A 155 8.81 -2.45 12.74
N PRO A 156 9.77 -2.99 13.46
CA PRO A 156 11.00 -3.47 12.84
C PRO A 156 10.68 -4.69 11.98
N GLY A 157 11.21 -4.68 10.77
CA GLY A 157 11.21 -5.83 9.87
C GLY A 157 12.40 -6.75 10.20
N LYS A 158 12.26 -8.01 9.89
CA LYS A 158 13.32 -9.02 9.96
C LYS A 158 13.09 -10.07 8.89
N ASP A 159 14.13 -10.77 8.51
CA ASP A 159 14.04 -11.85 7.56
C ASP A 159 13.03 -12.91 8.02
N GLY A 160 12.15 -13.32 7.13
CA GLY A 160 11.08 -14.27 7.42
C GLY A 160 9.85 -13.66 8.11
N LYS A 161 9.81 -12.36 8.43
CA LYS A 161 8.58 -11.71 8.91
C LYS A 161 7.50 -11.79 7.84
N SER A 162 6.31 -12.20 8.22
CA SER A 162 5.15 -12.33 7.34
C SER A 162 3.90 -11.77 7.98
N THR A 163 2.95 -11.37 7.15
CA THR A 163 1.59 -10.99 7.55
C THR A 163 0.60 -11.42 6.48
N VAL A 164 -0.66 -11.49 6.85
CA VAL A 164 -1.76 -11.73 5.91
C VAL A 164 -2.63 -10.50 5.91
N LEU A 165 -2.80 -9.91 4.72
CA LEU A 165 -3.73 -8.82 4.51
C LEU A 165 -5.05 -9.40 4.01
N SER A 166 -6.15 -9.00 4.59
CA SER A 166 -7.50 -9.38 4.19
C SER A 166 -8.35 -8.15 3.91
N PHE A 167 -9.36 -8.31 3.07
CA PHE A 167 -10.36 -7.26 2.88
C PHE A 167 -11.11 -7.02 4.19
N GLU A 168 -11.34 -5.75 4.51
CA GLU A 168 -12.22 -5.40 5.63
C GLU A 168 -13.63 -5.91 5.35
N GLU A 169 -14.21 -6.63 6.31
CA GLU A 169 -15.63 -7.01 6.26
C GLU A 169 -16.48 -5.77 6.57
N GLU A 170 -17.49 -5.53 5.73
CA GLU A 170 -18.51 -4.48 5.87
C GLU A 170 -19.79 -5.08 6.41
#